data_ec596aa83a1915c06bc7f3b096a26469
#
_entry.id   ec596aa83a1915c06bc7f3b096a26469
#
_cell.length_a   1.000
_cell.length_b   1.000
_cell.length_c   1.000
_cell.angle_alpha   90.00
_cell.angle_beta   90.00
_cell.angle_gamma   90.00
#
_symmetry.space_group_name_H-M   'P 1'
#
loop_
_entity.id
_entity.type
_entity.pdbx_description
1 polymer ?
#
loop_
_entity_poly.entity_id
_entity_poly.type
_entity_poly.pdbx_seq_one_letter_code
_entity_poly.pdbx_strand_id
1 'polypeptide(L)'
;MGSKIRTMWMTPFYLYFGVLFLYILKSQINIKKTNSFLSGFLFLFFLSPIIYSYVSISQTDKRTDYPGKEIASKVQLIWSKDFDGEIQFVTGDEWKAGNLSYHLKSRPVWEGSTNSEILKNASQFICVEDVCLGRY
;
A
#
# COMPACT_ATOMS: atom_id res chain seq x y z
N MET A 1 4.97 17.18 15.09
CA MET A 1 5.33 15.95 14.32
C MET A 1 4.25 14.89 14.58
N GLY A 2 3.32 14.70 13.68
CA GLY A 2 2.29 13.67 13.79
C GLY A 2 2.82 12.38 13.16
N SER A 3 3.15 11.37 13.97
CA SER A 3 3.47 10.04 13.45
C SER A 3 2.21 9.46 12.79
N LYS A 4 2.27 9.20 11.49
CA LYS A 4 1.22 8.44 10.79
C LYS A 4 1.21 7.01 11.35
N ILE A 5 0.26 6.73 12.25
CA ILE A 5 0.05 5.37 12.75
C ILE A 5 -0.52 4.55 11.59
N ARG A 6 0.24 3.58 11.11
CA ARG A 6 -0.22 2.66 10.05
C ARG A 6 -1.31 1.75 10.64
N THR A 7 -2.42 1.62 9.94
CA THR A 7 -3.57 0.78 10.34
C THR A 7 -3.20 -0.67 10.68
N MET A 8 -2.14 -1.20 10.10
CA MET A 8 -1.62 -2.55 10.42
C MET A 8 -1.20 -2.72 11.88
N TRP A 9 -0.77 -1.66 12.56
CA TRP A 9 -0.36 -1.70 13.97
C TRP A 9 -1.54 -1.69 14.92
N MET A 10 -2.73 -1.35 14.42
CA MET A 10 -3.96 -1.34 15.20
C MET A 10 -4.67 -2.71 15.25
N THR A 11 -4.28 -3.65 14.38
CA THR A 11 -4.87 -4.99 14.32
C THR A 11 -4.87 -5.72 15.67
N PRO A 12 -3.77 -5.75 16.45
CA PRO A 12 -3.79 -6.36 17.78
C PRO A 12 -4.78 -5.68 18.74
N PHE A 13 -4.92 -4.36 18.66
CA PHE A 13 -5.87 -3.62 19.50
C PHE A 13 -7.32 -4.03 19.24
N TYR A 14 -7.71 -4.23 18.00
CA TYR A 14 -9.07 -4.68 17.67
C TYR A 14 -9.36 -6.08 18.21
N LEU A 15 -8.39 -6.98 18.20
CA LEU A 15 -8.50 -8.32 18.77
C LEU A 15 -8.71 -8.26 20.29
N TYR A 16 -7.89 -7.51 21.00
CA TYR A 16 -7.99 -7.36 22.45
C TYR A 16 -9.24 -6.59 22.87
N PHE A 17 -9.69 -5.63 22.06
CA PHE A 17 -10.92 -4.90 22.32
C PHE A 17 -12.14 -5.82 22.35
N GLY A 18 -12.24 -6.77 21.42
CA GLY A 18 -13.31 -7.77 21.41
C GLY A 18 -13.32 -8.63 22.68
N VAL A 19 -12.14 -9.09 23.13
CA VAL A 19 -12.01 -9.87 24.37
C VAL A 19 -12.37 -9.04 25.61
N LEU A 20 -11.89 -7.79 25.67
CA LEU A 20 -12.22 -6.86 26.75
C LEU A 20 -13.72 -6.59 26.82
N PHE A 21 -14.36 -6.37 25.69
CA PHE A 21 -15.80 -6.15 25.60
C PHE A 21 -16.60 -7.35 26.10
N LEU A 22 -16.23 -8.56 25.73
CA LEU A 22 -16.82 -9.79 26.23
C LEU A 22 -16.60 -9.94 27.75
N TYR A 23 -15.44 -9.58 28.25
CA TYR A 23 -15.15 -9.64 29.69
C TYR A 23 -16.02 -8.67 30.50
N ILE A 24 -16.20 -7.44 30.01
CA ILE A 24 -17.05 -6.43 30.66
C ILE A 24 -18.52 -6.84 30.65
N LEU A 25 -19.00 -7.41 29.53
CA LEU A 25 -20.40 -7.82 29.36
C LEU A 25 -20.71 -9.22 29.88
N LYS A 26 -19.75 -9.92 30.48
CA LYS A 26 -19.87 -11.30 30.94
C LYS A 26 -21.14 -11.56 31.75
N SER A 27 -21.57 -10.64 32.59
CA SER A 27 -22.78 -10.79 33.44
C SER A 27 -24.11 -10.66 32.67
N GLN A 28 -24.07 -10.13 31.44
CA GLN A 28 -25.26 -9.91 30.61
C GLN A 28 -25.40 -10.90 29.46
N ILE A 29 -24.43 -11.80 29.29
CA ILE A 29 -24.44 -12.79 28.20
C ILE A 29 -25.48 -13.87 28.51
N ASN A 30 -26.54 -13.92 27.73
CA ASN A 30 -27.58 -14.95 27.83
C ASN A 30 -27.29 -16.07 26.82
N ILE A 31 -26.84 -17.20 27.31
CA ILE A 31 -26.47 -18.39 26.51
C ILE A 31 -27.65 -18.90 25.66
N LYS A 32 -28.91 -18.66 26.06
CA LYS A 32 -30.09 -19.05 25.28
C LYS A 32 -30.22 -18.31 23.95
N LYS A 33 -29.56 -17.14 23.82
CA LYS A 33 -29.51 -16.35 22.58
C LYS A 33 -28.30 -16.65 21.68
N THR A 34 -27.46 -17.60 22.05
CA THR A 34 -26.24 -17.95 21.31
C THR A 34 -26.54 -18.40 19.88
N ASN A 35 -27.63 -19.11 19.65
CA ASN A 35 -28.04 -19.54 18.30
C ASN A 35 -28.37 -18.34 17.40
N SER A 36 -29.04 -17.32 17.94
CA SER A 36 -29.37 -16.10 17.20
C SER A 36 -28.10 -15.30 16.86
N PHE A 37 -27.17 -15.24 17.82
CA PHE A 37 -25.86 -14.61 17.59
C PHE A 37 -25.05 -15.36 16.54
N LEU A 38 -24.96 -16.68 16.64
CA LEU A 38 -24.24 -17.52 15.70
C LEU A 38 -24.81 -17.42 14.29
N SER A 39 -26.15 -17.41 14.16
CA SER A 39 -26.82 -17.21 12.88
C SER A 39 -26.47 -15.85 12.25
N GLY A 40 -26.51 -14.76 13.03
CA GLY A 40 -26.11 -13.42 12.55
C GLY A 40 -24.64 -13.36 12.18
N PHE A 41 -23.77 -13.98 12.97
CA PHE A 41 -22.35 -14.06 12.70
C PHE A 41 -22.05 -14.81 11.39
N LEU A 42 -22.63 -15.99 11.22
CA LEU A 42 -22.45 -16.78 9.99
C LEU A 42 -23.01 -16.04 8.75
N PHE A 43 -24.14 -15.37 8.90
CA PHE A 43 -24.70 -14.56 7.82
C PHE A 43 -23.71 -13.47 7.38
N LEU A 44 -23.17 -12.70 8.31
CA LEU A 44 -22.18 -11.65 8.01
C LEU A 44 -20.87 -12.23 7.46
N PHE A 45 -20.44 -13.39 7.99
CA PHE A 45 -19.24 -14.08 7.55
C PHE A 45 -19.33 -14.51 6.08
N PHE A 46 -20.45 -15.03 5.63
CA PHE A 46 -20.66 -15.39 4.22
C PHE A 46 -21.00 -14.19 3.34
N LEU A 47 -21.68 -13.18 3.88
CA LEU A 47 -22.04 -11.97 3.14
C LEU A 47 -20.80 -11.11 2.82
N SER A 48 -19.85 -11.06 3.74
CA SER A 48 -18.65 -10.23 3.59
C SER A 48 -17.82 -10.55 2.33
N PRO A 49 -17.42 -11.80 2.04
CA PRO A 49 -16.68 -12.11 0.82
C PRO A 49 -17.49 -11.86 -0.47
N ILE A 50 -18.81 -12.01 -0.42
CA ILE A 50 -19.68 -11.72 -1.57
C ILE A 50 -19.67 -10.23 -1.88
N ILE A 51 -19.84 -9.38 -0.87
CA ILE A 51 -19.77 -7.92 -1.03
C ILE A 51 -18.39 -7.51 -1.50
N TYR A 52 -17.33 -8.08 -0.90
CA TYR A 52 -15.96 -7.80 -1.29
C TYR A 52 -15.70 -8.18 -2.75
N SER A 53 -16.16 -9.35 -3.18
CA SER A 53 -16.03 -9.80 -4.57
C SER A 53 -16.77 -8.86 -5.53
N TYR A 54 -17.99 -8.47 -5.19
CA TYR A 54 -18.78 -7.53 -5.99
C TYR A 54 -18.07 -6.17 -6.14
N VAL A 55 -17.62 -5.59 -5.04
CA VAL A 55 -16.86 -4.33 -5.04
C VAL A 55 -15.53 -4.51 -5.79
N SER A 56 -14.91 -5.69 -5.64
CA SER A 56 -13.65 -6.01 -6.30
C SER A 56 -13.79 -6.07 -7.83
N ILE A 57 -14.87 -6.58 -8.36
CA ILE A 57 -15.12 -6.66 -9.81
C ILE A 57 -15.60 -5.30 -10.35
N SER A 58 -16.39 -4.58 -9.55
CA SER A 58 -16.99 -3.30 -9.97
C SER A 58 -16.00 -2.13 -10.02
N GLN A 59 -14.96 -2.16 -9.19
CA GLN A 59 -13.95 -1.10 -9.15
C GLN A 59 -12.71 -1.52 -9.95
N THR A 60 -12.40 -0.79 -11.00
CA THR A 60 -11.25 -1.04 -11.90
C THR A 60 -9.99 -0.26 -11.51
N ASP A 61 -10.11 0.75 -10.64
CA ASP A 61 -9.00 1.60 -10.23
C ASP A 61 -8.46 1.21 -8.84
N LYS A 62 -7.87 0.02 -8.77
CA LYS A 62 -7.26 -0.48 -7.52
C LYS A 62 -5.76 -0.42 -7.58
N ARG A 63 -5.15 -0.23 -6.41
CA ARG A 63 -3.70 -0.36 -6.24
C ARG A 63 -3.16 -1.71 -6.68
N THR A 64 -3.96 -2.78 -6.62
CA THR A 64 -3.60 -4.13 -7.09
C THR A 64 -3.47 -4.22 -8.61
N ASP A 65 -4.17 -3.36 -9.35
CA ASP A 65 -4.19 -3.37 -10.81
C ASP A 65 -3.16 -2.40 -11.42
N TYR A 66 -2.32 -1.81 -10.57
CA TYR A 66 -1.27 -0.89 -11.00
C TYR A 66 -0.22 -1.60 -11.87
N PRO A 67 -0.02 -1.17 -13.12
CA PRO A 67 0.85 -1.85 -14.07
C PRO A 67 2.33 -1.51 -13.82
N GLY A 68 2.82 -1.72 -12.60
CA GLY A 68 4.15 -1.31 -12.16
C GLY A 68 5.29 -1.85 -13.02
N LYS A 69 5.15 -3.09 -13.50
CA LYS A 69 6.15 -3.71 -14.39
C LYS A 69 6.21 -3.04 -15.77
N GLU A 70 5.06 -2.68 -16.34
CA GLU A 70 5.00 -2.01 -17.63
C GLU A 70 5.56 -0.58 -17.55
N ILE A 71 5.20 0.14 -16.48
CA ILE A 71 5.71 1.48 -16.22
C ILE A 71 7.23 1.44 -16.03
N ALA A 72 7.74 0.51 -15.22
CA ALA A 72 9.17 0.35 -15.01
C ALA A 72 9.92 0.03 -16.32
N SER A 73 9.33 -0.83 -17.17
CA SER A 73 9.91 -1.13 -18.49
C SER A 73 9.98 0.09 -19.41
N LYS A 74 8.92 0.90 -19.44
CA LYS A 74 8.89 2.16 -20.21
C LYS A 74 9.92 3.16 -19.68
N VAL A 75 9.99 3.34 -18.38
CA VAL A 75 10.96 4.22 -17.72
C VAL A 75 12.39 3.76 -17.99
N GLN A 76 12.66 2.45 -17.94
CA GLN A 76 13.96 1.88 -18.25
C GLN A 76 14.37 2.15 -19.71
N LEU A 77 13.43 2.04 -20.65
CA LEU A 77 13.68 2.36 -22.08
C LEU A 77 13.99 3.83 -22.30
N ILE A 78 13.23 4.73 -21.66
CA ILE A 78 13.50 6.17 -21.74
C ILE A 78 14.88 6.47 -21.15
N TRP A 79 15.17 5.94 -19.96
CA TRP A 79 16.45 6.13 -19.32
C TRP A 79 17.63 5.68 -20.20
N SER A 80 17.55 4.47 -20.74
CA SER A 80 18.62 3.92 -21.58
C SER A 80 18.79 4.62 -22.93
N LYS A 81 17.81 5.41 -23.36
CA LYS A 81 17.90 6.22 -24.59
C LYS A 81 18.59 7.56 -24.35
N ASP A 82 18.29 8.19 -23.21
CA ASP A 82 18.68 9.57 -22.94
C ASP A 82 19.92 9.65 -22.03
N PHE A 83 20.21 8.59 -21.26
CA PHE A 83 21.27 8.56 -20.26
C PHE A 83 22.06 7.26 -20.28
N ASP A 84 23.36 7.36 -19.98
CA ASP A 84 24.24 6.22 -19.79
C ASP A 84 24.34 5.85 -18.31
N GLY A 85 24.23 4.54 -18.02
CA GLY A 85 24.40 3.99 -16.70
C GLY A 85 23.11 3.60 -15.98
N GLU A 86 23.24 3.18 -14.74
CA GLU A 86 22.13 2.66 -13.96
C GLU A 86 21.45 3.75 -13.13
N ILE A 87 20.12 3.62 -12.96
CA ILE A 87 19.34 4.46 -12.08
C ILE A 87 19.73 4.10 -10.63
N GLN A 88 20.13 5.09 -9.82
CA GLN A 88 20.64 4.88 -8.46
C GLN A 88 19.63 5.26 -7.40
N PHE A 89 18.81 6.29 -7.65
CA PHE A 89 17.80 6.72 -6.67
C PHE A 89 16.45 6.98 -7.34
N VAL A 90 15.39 6.90 -6.51
CA VAL A 90 14.03 7.27 -6.85
C VAL A 90 13.46 8.14 -5.74
N THR A 91 12.83 9.27 -6.09
CA THR A 91 12.15 10.15 -5.15
C THR A 91 10.69 10.34 -5.54
N GLY A 92 9.84 10.68 -4.59
CA GLY A 92 8.43 10.95 -4.85
C GLY A 92 7.49 10.17 -3.92
N ASP A 93 6.26 9.96 -4.38
CA ASP A 93 5.26 9.21 -3.61
C ASP A 93 5.79 7.81 -3.22
N GLU A 94 5.72 7.48 -1.92
CA GLU A 94 6.26 6.24 -1.36
C GLU A 94 5.77 4.98 -2.10
N TRP A 95 4.50 4.98 -2.50
CA TRP A 95 3.92 3.81 -3.14
C TRP A 95 4.33 3.67 -4.61
N LYS A 96 4.25 4.76 -5.38
CA LYS A 96 4.66 4.78 -6.80
C LYS A 96 6.16 4.57 -6.96
N ALA A 97 6.96 5.30 -6.17
CA ALA A 97 8.41 5.17 -6.17
C ALA A 97 8.88 3.78 -5.72
N GLY A 98 8.24 3.22 -4.69
CA GLY A 98 8.52 1.85 -4.22
C GLY A 98 8.22 0.79 -5.28
N ASN A 99 7.11 0.90 -6.02
CA ASN A 99 6.81 0.00 -7.13
C ASN A 99 7.85 0.11 -8.25
N LEU A 100 8.25 1.33 -8.63
CA LEU A 100 9.29 1.55 -9.62
C LEU A 100 10.63 0.94 -9.18
N SER A 101 11.07 1.23 -7.96
CA SER A 101 12.29 0.67 -7.38
C SER A 101 12.28 -0.87 -7.40
N TYR A 102 11.15 -1.48 -7.09
CA TYR A 102 11.01 -2.94 -7.08
C TYR A 102 11.12 -3.57 -8.48
N HIS A 103 10.55 -2.93 -9.51
CA HIS A 103 10.48 -3.49 -10.86
C HIS A 103 11.65 -3.07 -11.77
N LEU A 104 12.38 -2.01 -11.44
CA LEU A 104 13.60 -1.61 -12.16
C LEU A 104 14.75 -2.61 -11.91
N LYS A 105 15.57 -2.85 -12.94
CA LYS A 105 16.69 -3.80 -12.85
C LYS A 105 17.75 -3.38 -11.83
N SER A 106 18.07 -2.10 -11.76
CA SER A 106 19.06 -1.53 -10.85
C SER A 106 18.59 -1.49 -9.38
N ARG A 107 17.29 -1.66 -9.11
CA ARG A 107 16.67 -1.54 -7.79
C ARG A 107 17.12 -0.29 -7.03
N PRO A 108 16.88 0.90 -7.59
CA PRO A 108 17.31 2.16 -7.02
C PRO A 108 16.75 2.37 -5.61
N VAL A 109 17.47 3.10 -4.78
CA VAL A 109 17.07 3.41 -3.41
C VAL A 109 15.99 4.51 -3.42
N TRP A 110 14.95 4.35 -2.61
CA TRP A 110 13.96 5.41 -2.41
C TRP A 110 14.47 6.42 -1.37
N GLU A 111 14.57 7.68 -1.76
CA GLU A 111 15.11 8.77 -0.93
C GLU A 111 14.05 9.72 -0.36
N GLY A 112 12.81 9.25 -0.28
CA GLY A 112 11.71 10.03 0.26
C GLY A 112 10.94 10.85 -0.77
N SER A 113 10.17 11.81 -0.28
CA SER A 113 9.44 12.73 -1.16
C SER A 113 10.40 13.62 -1.93
N THR A 114 10.02 14.01 -3.15
CA THR A 114 10.84 14.84 -4.03
C THR A 114 11.31 16.10 -3.30
N ASN A 115 12.62 16.25 -3.17
CA ASN A 115 13.27 17.39 -2.55
C ASN A 115 14.23 18.03 -3.56
N SER A 116 14.24 19.35 -3.61
CA SER A 116 15.13 20.12 -4.49
C SER A 116 16.62 19.89 -4.21
N GLU A 117 16.99 19.52 -2.98
CA GLU A 117 18.37 19.20 -2.62
C GLU A 117 18.86 17.91 -3.28
N ILE A 118 18.03 16.87 -3.31
CA ILE A 118 18.35 15.60 -3.96
C ILE A 118 18.56 15.80 -5.45
N LEU A 119 17.66 16.56 -6.09
CA LEU A 119 17.75 16.85 -7.53
C LEU A 119 18.94 17.74 -7.90
N LYS A 120 19.38 18.64 -7.02
CA LYS A 120 20.58 19.45 -7.23
C LYS A 120 21.88 18.65 -7.19
N ASN A 121 21.91 17.59 -6.39
CA ASN A 121 23.08 16.72 -6.25
C ASN A 121 23.13 15.62 -7.33
N ALA A 122 22.03 15.45 -8.07
CA ALA A 122 21.97 14.48 -9.15
C ALA A 122 22.72 14.96 -10.39
N SER A 123 23.56 14.10 -10.95
CA SER A 123 24.23 14.37 -12.22
C SER A 123 23.27 14.27 -13.42
N GLN A 124 22.34 13.35 -13.33
CA GLN A 124 21.31 13.07 -14.32
C GLN A 124 20.01 12.67 -13.62
N PHE A 125 18.88 13.20 -14.05
CA PHE A 125 17.58 12.80 -13.53
C PHE A 125 16.47 13.00 -14.56
N ILE A 126 15.41 12.24 -14.42
CA ILE A 126 14.15 12.35 -15.16
C ILE A 126 12.98 12.30 -14.19
N CYS A 127 11.98 13.13 -14.41
CA CYS A 127 10.76 13.11 -13.63
C CYS A 127 9.60 12.64 -14.51
N VAL A 128 8.83 11.69 -14.01
CA VAL A 128 7.62 11.16 -14.63
C VAL A 128 6.49 11.29 -13.62
N GLU A 129 5.52 12.15 -13.92
CA GLU A 129 4.46 12.53 -12.98
C GLU A 129 5.05 13.07 -11.65
N ASP A 130 4.75 12.37 -10.54
CA ASP A 130 5.15 12.73 -9.18
C ASP A 130 6.42 11.99 -8.70
N VAL A 131 7.10 11.28 -9.59
CA VAL A 131 8.28 10.47 -9.27
C VAL A 131 9.45 10.91 -10.10
N CYS A 132 10.59 11.20 -9.47
CA CYS A 132 11.84 11.48 -10.14
C CYS A 132 12.84 10.36 -9.88
N LEU A 133 13.57 10.00 -10.92
CA LEU A 133 14.61 8.99 -10.88
C LEU A 133 15.91 9.62 -11.34
N GLY A 134 17.03 9.19 -10.79
CA GLY A 134 18.28 9.78 -11.15
C GLY A 134 19.52 8.98 -10.75
N ARG A 135 20.66 9.62 -11.05
CA ARG A 135 21.99 9.15 -10.72
C ARG A 135 22.82 10.30 -10.17
N TYR A 136 23.69 10.01 -9.22
CA TYR A 136 24.68 10.93 -8.69
C TYR A 136 25.93 11.05 -9.56
#